data_214098e9e0cab45fb09050c594f3df76
#
_entry.id   214098e9e0cab45fb09050c594f3df76
#
_cell.length_a   1.000
_cell.length_b   1.000
_cell.length_c   1.000
_cell.angle_alpha   90.00
_cell.angle_beta   90.00
_cell.angle_gamma   90.00
#
_symmetry.space_group_name_H-M   'P 1'
#
loop_
_entity.id
_entity.type
_entity.pdbx_description
1 polymer ?
#
loop_
_entity_poly.entity_id
_entity_poly.type
_entity_poly.pdbx_seq_one_letter_code
_entity_poly.pdbx_strand_id
1 'polypeptide(L)'
;MFSDLERLREIGAGKIQFVFSGKAHPRDEGGKALIKSIFDSAKDLEQDIPVAFLEDYSMATGLAMTGGVDIWLNNPIRPMEASGTSGMKAAMNGVPNCSILDGWWPEGCEHGVNGWAIGEADDERDDVRDAQNVLDVIENEVLPAWNEGDEKWCELMRASIATSARFTGARMISDYLRFYDSFE
;
A
#
# COMPACT_ATOMS: atom_id res chain seq x y z
N MET A 1 -9.06 4.95 6.37
CA MET A 1 -8.30 4.38 7.50
C MET A 1 -8.44 5.24 8.78
N PHE A 2 -7.93 6.45 8.86
CA PHE A 2 -8.05 7.32 10.05
C PHE A 2 -9.42 8.00 10.21
N SER A 3 -10.43 7.57 9.49
CA SER A 3 -11.81 8.02 9.65
C SER A 3 -12.56 7.34 10.81
N ASP A 4 -12.04 6.20 11.29
CA ASP A 4 -12.57 5.44 12.42
C ASP A 4 -11.42 5.03 13.34
N LEU A 5 -11.04 5.94 14.25
CA LEU A 5 -9.93 5.73 15.17
C LEU A 5 -10.28 4.75 16.30
N GLU A 6 -11.57 4.65 16.68
CA GLU A 6 -12.00 3.72 17.72
C GLU A 6 -11.82 2.29 17.24
N ARG A 7 -12.35 1.96 16.07
CA ARG A 7 -12.15 0.65 15.46
C ARG A 7 -10.67 0.35 15.20
N LEU A 8 -9.91 1.33 14.71
CA LEU A 8 -8.49 1.14 14.47
C LEU A 8 -7.71 0.80 15.76
N ARG A 9 -8.08 1.39 16.92
CA ARG A 9 -7.51 1.03 18.22
C ARG A 9 -7.85 -0.41 18.62
N GLU A 10 -9.11 -0.81 18.47
CA GLU A 10 -9.55 -2.17 18.81
C GLU A 10 -8.76 -3.23 18.02
N ILE A 11 -8.54 -2.97 16.75
CA ILE A 11 -7.81 -3.89 15.85
C ILE A 11 -6.30 -3.88 16.13
N GLY A 12 -5.72 -2.69 16.23
CA GLY A 12 -4.29 -2.45 16.03
C GLY A 12 -3.47 -2.09 17.26
N ALA A 13 -4.11 -1.81 18.42
CA ALA A 13 -3.37 -1.39 19.62
C ALA A 13 -2.30 -2.41 20.02
N GLY A 14 -1.06 -1.95 20.11
CA GLY A 14 0.11 -2.78 20.43
C GLY A 14 0.52 -3.79 19.35
N LYS A 15 -0.11 -3.78 18.17
CA LYS A 15 0.15 -4.73 17.08
C LYS A 15 0.63 -4.06 15.79
N ILE A 16 0.25 -2.80 15.57
CA ILE A 16 0.49 -2.07 14.34
C ILE A 16 1.23 -0.76 14.66
N GLN A 17 2.08 -0.35 13.75
CA GLN A 17 2.59 1.01 13.68
C GLN A 17 2.47 1.53 12.25
N PHE A 18 2.27 2.83 12.09
CA PHE A 18 2.24 3.47 10.79
C PHE A 18 3.45 4.36 10.57
N VAL A 19 4.04 4.27 9.39
CA VAL A 19 5.12 5.15 8.96
C VAL A 19 4.70 5.86 7.68
N PHE A 20 4.68 7.17 7.72
CA PHE A 20 4.38 8.03 6.57
C PHE A 20 5.61 8.83 6.18
N SER A 21 5.72 9.13 4.90
CA SER A 21 6.64 10.15 4.40
C SER A 21 6.10 10.72 3.10
N GLY A 22 6.28 12.01 2.88
CA GLY A 22 5.81 12.67 1.67
C GLY A 22 6.03 14.17 1.74
N LYS A 23 5.79 14.82 0.60
CA LYS A 23 5.85 16.29 0.47
C LYS A 23 4.65 16.76 -0.34
N ALA A 24 3.97 17.77 0.15
CA ALA A 24 2.98 18.48 -0.64
C ALA A 24 3.66 19.63 -1.40
N HIS A 25 3.24 19.88 -2.64
CA HIS A 25 3.68 21.07 -3.35
C HIS A 25 3.27 22.35 -2.56
N PRO A 26 4.08 23.41 -2.56
CA PRO A 26 3.75 24.65 -1.80
C PRO A 26 2.37 25.26 -2.10
N ARG A 27 1.79 25.00 -3.26
CA ARG A 27 0.45 25.44 -3.67
C ARG A 27 -0.64 24.39 -3.53
N ASP A 28 -0.29 23.18 -3.05
CA ASP A 28 -1.25 22.09 -2.84
C ASP A 28 -1.81 22.15 -1.41
N GLU A 29 -2.85 22.92 -1.22
CA GLU A 29 -3.50 23.06 0.07
C GLU A 29 -4.22 21.76 0.49
N GLY A 30 -4.71 20.95 -0.47
CA GLY A 30 -5.30 19.65 -0.20
C GLY A 30 -4.29 18.66 0.39
N GLY A 31 -3.13 18.52 -0.24
CA GLY A 31 -2.04 17.67 0.24
C GLY A 31 -1.51 18.11 1.61
N LYS A 32 -1.40 19.44 1.85
CA LYS A 32 -1.04 19.98 3.18
C LYS A 32 -2.08 19.64 4.24
N ALA A 33 -3.37 19.73 3.90
CA ALA A 33 -4.44 19.39 4.83
C ALA A 33 -4.42 17.89 5.18
N LEU A 34 -4.12 17.00 4.20
CA LEU A 34 -3.95 15.57 4.45
C LEU A 34 -2.76 15.30 5.38
N ILE A 35 -1.60 15.92 5.14
CA ILE A 35 -0.44 15.79 6.04
C ILE A 35 -0.83 16.25 7.45
N LYS A 36 -1.49 17.40 7.59
CA LYS A 36 -1.96 17.86 8.88
C LYS A 36 -2.90 16.86 9.57
N SER A 37 -3.83 16.27 8.83
CA SER A 37 -4.75 15.26 9.40
C SER A 37 -4.03 14.01 9.91
N ILE A 38 -2.93 13.60 9.28
CA ILE A 38 -2.09 12.50 9.78
C ILE A 38 -1.49 12.87 11.14
N PHE A 39 -0.95 14.08 11.30
CA PHE A 39 -0.42 14.54 12.59
C PHE A 39 -1.49 14.67 13.68
N ASP A 40 -2.68 15.12 13.32
CA ASP A 40 -3.80 15.22 14.27
C ASP A 40 -4.22 13.81 14.73
N SER A 41 -4.40 12.87 13.81
CA SER A 41 -4.71 11.46 14.12
C SER A 41 -3.58 10.77 14.92
N ALA A 42 -2.32 11.08 14.62
CA ALA A 42 -1.18 10.54 15.34
C ALA A 42 -1.21 10.89 16.82
N LYS A 43 -1.62 12.12 17.17
CA LYS A 43 -1.79 12.55 18.57
C LYS A 43 -2.90 11.77 19.27
N ASP A 44 -4.01 11.55 18.58
CA ASP A 44 -5.14 10.81 19.12
C ASP A 44 -4.79 9.34 19.36
N LEU A 45 -3.90 8.76 18.54
CA LEU A 45 -3.48 7.36 18.60
C LEU A 45 -2.23 7.11 19.46
N GLU A 46 -1.55 8.16 19.96
CA GLU A 46 -0.21 8.11 20.55
C GLU A 46 -0.01 7.01 21.61
N GLN A 47 -1.05 6.71 22.38
CA GLN A 47 -0.97 5.74 23.49
C GLN A 47 -1.16 4.28 23.02
N ASP A 48 -1.77 4.09 21.85
CA ASP A 48 -2.24 2.78 21.40
C ASP A 48 -1.50 2.29 20.15
N ILE A 49 -1.33 3.17 19.17
CA ILE A 49 -0.74 2.87 17.86
C ILE A 49 0.29 3.93 17.51
N PRO A 50 1.58 3.60 17.46
CA PRO A 50 2.61 4.53 17.04
C PRO A 50 2.39 4.98 15.58
N VAL A 51 2.40 6.29 15.35
CA VAL A 51 2.32 6.88 14.00
C VAL A 51 3.50 7.81 13.82
N ALA A 52 4.40 7.47 12.92
CA ALA A 52 5.56 8.29 12.58
C ALA A 52 5.39 8.95 11.22
N PHE A 53 5.66 10.25 11.15
CA PHE A 53 5.78 10.95 9.88
C PHE A 53 7.23 11.37 9.68
N LEU A 54 7.90 10.76 8.69
CA LEU A 54 9.28 11.08 8.33
C LEU A 54 9.28 12.30 7.43
N GLU A 55 9.75 13.40 7.98
CA GLU A 55 9.87 14.66 7.25
C GLU A 55 10.95 14.59 6.17
N ASP A 56 10.91 15.54 5.29
CA ASP A 56 11.94 15.74 4.25
C ASP A 56 12.17 14.55 3.35
N TYR A 57 11.07 13.97 2.83
CA TYR A 57 11.12 12.83 1.91
C TYR A 57 12.22 12.97 0.85
N SER A 58 13.03 11.95 0.73
CA SER A 58 14.11 11.82 -0.23
C SER A 58 14.10 10.45 -0.90
N MET A 59 14.91 10.27 -1.94
CA MET A 59 15.08 8.94 -2.56
C MET A 59 15.60 7.90 -1.55
N ALA A 60 16.48 8.31 -0.63
CA ALA A 60 16.99 7.42 0.42
C ALA A 60 15.89 7.00 1.39
N THR A 61 15.04 7.95 1.80
CA THR A 61 13.85 7.65 2.63
C THR A 61 12.90 6.70 1.90
N GLY A 62 12.60 6.97 0.62
CA GLY A 62 11.76 6.10 -0.20
C GLY A 62 12.31 4.68 -0.34
N LEU A 63 13.63 4.54 -0.54
CA LEU A 63 14.28 3.24 -0.60
C LEU A 63 14.18 2.50 0.73
N ALA A 64 14.45 3.18 1.84
CA ALA A 64 14.36 2.58 3.17
C ALA A 64 12.92 2.13 3.49
N MET A 65 11.91 2.92 3.15
CA MET A 65 10.52 2.56 3.38
C MET A 65 10.08 1.37 2.53
N THR A 66 10.38 1.36 1.22
CA THR A 66 9.94 0.26 0.33
C THR A 66 10.59 -1.08 0.62
N GLY A 67 11.66 -1.12 1.39
CA GLY A 67 12.35 -2.36 1.80
C GLY A 67 12.34 -2.62 3.30
N GLY A 68 11.86 -1.69 4.12
CA GLY A 68 11.99 -1.74 5.58
C GLY A 68 10.67 -1.82 6.35
N VAL A 69 9.54 -1.90 5.67
CA VAL A 69 8.22 -2.11 6.29
C VAL A 69 7.74 -3.54 6.04
N ASP A 70 6.84 -4.02 6.88
CA ASP A 70 6.28 -5.36 6.75
C ASP A 70 5.14 -5.40 5.71
N ILE A 71 4.40 -4.31 5.60
CA ILE A 71 3.28 -4.15 4.67
C ILE A 71 3.39 -2.79 3.96
N TRP A 72 3.13 -2.79 2.66
CA TRP A 72 2.92 -1.59 1.87
C TRP A 72 1.44 -1.31 1.71
N LEU A 73 0.91 -0.41 2.55
CA LEU A 73 -0.48 0.01 2.47
C LEU A 73 -0.63 1.12 1.42
N ASN A 74 -1.52 0.90 0.44
CA ASN A 74 -1.82 1.86 -0.60
C ASN A 74 -3.33 2.00 -0.79
N ASN A 75 -3.86 3.20 -0.60
CA ASN A 75 -5.29 3.46 -0.68
C ASN A 75 -5.59 4.67 -1.59
N PRO A 76 -5.31 4.56 -2.90
CA PRO A 76 -5.62 5.59 -3.86
C PRO A 76 -7.12 5.82 -3.97
N ILE A 77 -7.50 7.01 -4.46
CA ILE A 77 -8.87 7.28 -4.88
C ILE A 77 -9.05 6.73 -6.29
N ARG A 78 -9.91 5.74 -6.47
CA ARG A 78 -10.18 5.15 -7.79
C ARG A 78 -10.86 6.14 -8.75
N PRO A 79 -10.54 6.11 -10.03
CA PRO A 79 -9.46 5.42 -10.73
C PRO A 79 -8.24 6.34 -10.95
N MET A 80 -7.74 7.00 -9.92
CA MET A 80 -6.73 8.06 -10.03
C MET A 80 -5.29 7.57 -9.96
N GLU A 81 -5.06 6.29 -9.63
CA GLU A 81 -3.72 5.70 -9.58
C GLU A 81 -3.32 5.20 -10.96
N ALA A 82 -2.47 5.95 -11.65
CA ALA A 82 -2.07 5.61 -13.02
C ALA A 82 -1.20 4.34 -13.09
N SER A 83 -0.39 4.06 -12.08
CA SER A 83 0.49 2.89 -12.03
C SER A 83 0.75 2.40 -10.60
N GLY A 84 1.19 3.25 -9.67
CA GLY A 84 1.52 2.84 -8.30
C GLY A 84 2.90 2.22 -8.18
N THR A 85 3.94 2.86 -8.77
CA THR A 85 5.31 2.33 -8.78
C THR A 85 5.94 2.13 -7.41
N SER A 86 5.43 2.76 -6.37
CA SER A 86 5.87 2.53 -4.99
C SER A 86 5.55 1.11 -4.51
N GLY A 87 4.35 0.62 -4.79
CA GLY A 87 3.95 -0.76 -4.51
C GLY A 87 4.77 -1.78 -5.30
N MET A 88 5.10 -1.50 -6.57
CA MET A 88 6.01 -2.35 -7.35
C MET A 88 7.40 -2.44 -6.69
N LYS A 89 7.95 -1.32 -6.18
CA LYS A 89 9.23 -1.29 -5.49
C LYS A 89 9.17 -2.06 -4.17
N ALA A 90 8.09 -1.93 -3.42
CA ALA A 90 7.86 -2.71 -2.21
C ALA A 90 7.84 -4.21 -2.53
N ALA A 91 7.09 -4.63 -3.54
CA ALA A 91 7.05 -6.02 -4.00
C ALA A 91 8.43 -6.57 -4.39
N MET A 92 9.26 -5.78 -5.10
CA MET A 92 10.63 -6.16 -5.45
C MET A 92 11.51 -6.42 -4.22
N ASN A 93 11.20 -5.81 -3.09
CA ASN A 93 11.90 -6.00 -1.82
C ASN A 93 11.23 -7.06 -0.92
N GLY A 94 10.22 -7.74 -1.40
CA GLY A 94 9.51 -8.76 -0.65
C GLY A 94 8.47 -8.20 0.34
N VAL A 95 8.12 -6.94 0.21
CA VAL A 95 7.07 -6.33 1.04
C VAL A 95 5.72 -6.57 0.38
N PRO A 96 4.81 -7.36 0.99
CA PRO A 96 3.48 -7.59 0.46
C PRO A 96 2.68 -6.28 0.39
N ASN A 97 1.95 -6.10 -0.71
CA ASN A 97 1.06 -4.96 -0.85
C ASN A 97 -0.30 -5.26 -0.23
N CYS A 98 -0.84 -4.30 0.49
CA CYS A 98 -2.24 -4.23 0.89
C CYS A 98 -2.82 -2.98 0.23
N SER A 99 -3.54 -3.15 -0.88
CA SER A 99 -3.88 -2.02 -1.73
C SER A 99 -5.29 -2.12 -2.30
N ILE A 100 -5.92 -0.96 -2.47
CA ILE A 100 -7.09 -0.83 -3.33
C ILE A 100 -6.71 -1.29 -4.75
N LEU A 101 -7.64 -1.97 -5.42
CA LEU A 101 -7.48 -2.46 -6.79
C LEU A 101 -7.52 -1.31 -7.80
N ASP A 102 -6.40 -0.60 -7.90
CA ASP A 102 -6.16 0.49 -8.86
C ASP A 102 -4.69 0.45 -9.33
N GLY A 103 -4.39 1.13 -10.43
CA GLY A 103 -3.06 1.13 -11.03
C GLY A 103 -2.59 -0.27 -11.46
N TRP A 104 -1.44 -0.73 -10.98
CA TRP A 104 -0.85 -2.03 -11.31
C TRP A 104 -1.47 -3.20 -10.56
N TRP A 105 -2.10 -2.93 -9.41
CA TRP A 105 -2.49 -3.96 -8.46
C TRP A 105 -3.58 -4.91 -8.98
N PRO A 106 -4.58 -4.49 -9.79
CA PRO A 106 -5.52 -5.43 -10.43
C PRO A 106 -4.85 -6.50 -11.30
N GLU A 107 -3.70 -6.17 -11.91
CA GLU A 107 -2.92 -7.13 -12.70
C GLU A 107 -1.98 -7.99 -11.84
N GLY A 108 -1.49 -7.45 -10.73
CA GLY A 108 -0.46 -8.05 -9.89
C GLY A 108 -0.99 -8.86 -8.73
N CYS A 109 -2.18 -8.57 -8.24
CA CYS A 109 -2.72 -9.12 -7.01
C CYS A 109 -3.17 -10.58 -7.17
N GLU A 110 -2.61 -11.43 -6.33
CA GLU A 110 -3.15 -12.75 -6.00
C GLU A 110 -3.49 -12.71 -4.50
N HIS A 111 -4.76 -12.37 -4.21
CA HIS A 111 -5.25 -12.05 -2.87
C HIS A 111 -4.93 -13.16 -1.86
N GLY A 112 -4.32 -12.81 -0.73
CA GLY A 112 -3.87 -13.75 0.30
C GLY A 112 -2.62 -14.57 -0.05
N VAL A 113 -2.06 -14.39 -1.26
CA VAL A 113 -0.88 -15.12 -1.74
C VAL A 113 0.34 -14.20 -1.83
N ASN A 114 0.23 -13.06 -2.50
CA ASN A 114 1.33 -12.11 -2.68
C ASN A 114 1.06 -10.74 -2.05
N GLY A 115 -0.08 -10.59 -1.39
CA GLY A 115 -0.60 -9.40 -0.75
C GLY A 115 -2.12 -9.44 -0.70
N TRP A 116 -2.75 -8.29 -0.47
CA TRP A 116 -4.20 -8.21 -0.27
C TRP A 116 -4.83 -7.12 -1.13
N ALA A 117 -5.97 -7.46 -1.73
CA ALA A 117 -6.86 -6.51 -2.35
C ALA A 117 -7.75 -5.85 -1.29
N ILE A 118 -7.90 -4.55 -1.34
CA ILE A 118 -8.84 -3.78 -0.53
C ILE A 118 -10.07 -3.51 -1.39
N GLY A 119 -11.20 -4.10 -1.01
CA GLY A 119 -12.44 -4.00 -1.77
C GLY A 119 -12.42 -4.76 -3.09
N GLU A 120 -13.38 -4.45 -3.95
CA GLU A 120 -13.56 -5.09 -5.25
C GLU A 120 -13.00 -4.22 -6.38
N ALA A 121 -12.74 -4.85 -7.53
CA ALA A 121 -12.31 -4.15 -8.74
C ALA A 121 -13.51 -3.49 -9.41
N ASP A 122 -13.89 -2.33 -8.95
CA ASP A 122 -14.89 -1.45 -9.56
C ASP A 122 -14.33 -0.03 -9.70
N ASP A 123 -14.92 0.77 -10.56
CA ASP A 123 -14.55 2.17 -10.79
C ASP A 123 -15.36 3.14 -9.92
N GLU A 124 -16.20 2.62 -9.02
CA GLU A 124 -17.04 3.44 -8.16
C GLU A 124 -16.23 4.01 -6.99
N ARG A 125 -16.21 5.32 -6.89
CA ARG A 125 -15.60 6.01 -5.77
C ARG A 125 -16.52 5.98 -4.56
N ASP A 126 -16.10 5.30 -3.51
CA ASP A 126 -16.77 5.33 -2.20
C ASP A 126 -15.70 5.36 -1.09
N ASP A 127 -15.33 6.57 -0.68
CA ASP A 127 -14.28 6.79 0.31
C ASP A 127 -14.63 6.19 1.69
N VAL A 128 -15.92 6.04 2.00
CA VAL A 128 -16.40 5.45 3.27
C VAL A 128 -16.27 3.92 3.22
N ARG A 129 -16.74 3.31 2.15
CA ARG A 129 -16.61 1.88 1.89
C ARG A 129 -15.15 1.46 1.84
N ASP A 130 -14.32 2.22 1.13
CA ASP A 130 -12.90 1.92 1.01
C ASP A 130 -12.17 2.03 2.36
N ALA A 131 -12.53 3.01 3.19
CA ALA A 131 -11.98 3.14 4.54
C ALA A 131 -12.37 1.95 5.45
N GLN A 132 -13.59 1.44 5.33
CA GLN A 132 -14.05 0.25 6.05
C GLN A 132 -13.32 -0.99 5.56
N ASN A 133 -13.23 -1.19 4.25
CA ASN A 133 -12.53 -2.32 3.63
C ASN A 133 -11.06 -2.40 4.05
N VAL A 134 -10.37 -1.24 4.21
CA VAL A 134 -8.99 -1.22 4.74
C VAL A 134 -8.94 -1.86 6.12
N LEU A 135 -9.83 -1.47 7.02
CA LEU A 135 -9.86 -2.00 8.39
C LEU A 135 -10.25 -3.47 8.40
N ASP A 136 -11.23 -3.86 7.58
CA ASP A 136 -11.67 -5.26 7.44
C ASP A 136 -10.52 -6.17 7.01
N VAL A 137 -9.75 -5.77 5.99
CA VAL A 137 -8.62 -6.56 5.48
C VAL A 137 -7.50 -6.65 6.52
N ILE A 138 -7.19 -5.55 7.21
CA ILE A 138 -6.19 -5.56 8.27
C ILE A 138 -6.59 -6.51 9.40
N GLU A 139 -7.84 -6.42 9.87
CA GLU A 139 -8.37 -7.20 10.98
C GLU A 139 -8.46 -8.69 10.67
N ASN A 140 -9.05 -9.01 9.51
CA ASN A 140 -9.48 -10.38 9.22
C ASN A 140 -8.47 -11.17 8.40
N GLU A 141 -7.46 -10.52 7.80
CA GLU A 141 -6.54 -11.18 6.89
C GLU A 141 -5.07 -10.89 7.20
N VAL A 142 -4.66 -9.61 7.26
CA VAL A 142 -3.25 -9.23 7.45
C VAL A 142 -2.74 -9.64 8.82
N LEU A 143 -3.45 -9.26 9.90
CA LEU A 143 -3.05 -9.62 11.27
C LEU A 143 -3.12 -11.13 11.54
N PRO A 144 -4.15 -11.87 11.08
CA PRO A 144 -4.12 -13.32 11.15
C PRO A 144 -2.92 -13.94 10.43
N ALA A 145 -2.62 -13.52 9.19
CA ALA A 145 -1.48 -14.04 8.44
C ALA A 145 -0.13 -13.75 9.15
N TRP A 146 0.01 -12.58 9.76
CA TRP A 146 1.18 -12.26 10.59
C TRP A 146 1.30 -13.20 11.80
N ASN A 147 0.19 -13.50 12.45
CA ASN A 147 0.14 -14.36 13.63
C ASN A 147 0.34 -15.86 13.32
N GLU A 148 0.22 -16.29 12.05
CA GLU A 148 0.55 -17.65 11.62
C GLU A 148 2.07 -17.93 11.71
N GLY A 149 2.89 -16.88 11.76
CA GLY A 149 4.32 -16.95 12.00
C GLY A 149 5.19 -16.79 10.76
N ASP A 150 6.50 -16.88 10.99
CA ASP A 150 7.54 -16.50 10.01
C ASP A 150 7.48 -17.30 8.70
N GLU A 151 7.11 -18.56 8.74
CA GLU A 151 7.04 -19.41 7.55
C GLU A 151 6.00 -18.88 6.58
N LYS A 152 4.78 -18.61 7.07
CA LYS A 152 3.70 -18.04 6.28
C LYS A 152 4.06 -16.67 5.73
N TRP A 153 4.66 -15.84 6.57
CA TRP A 153 5.10 -14.50 6.14
C TRP A 153 6.17 -14.56 5.06
N CYS A 154 7.15 -15.44 5.20
CA CYS A 154 8.16 -15.68 4.17
C CYS A 154 7.57 -16.18 2.83
N GLU A 155 6.48 -16.95 2.85
CA GLU A 155 5.78 -17.35 1.62
C GLU A 155 5.19 -16.13 0.91
N LEU A 156 4.49 -15.26 1.63
CA LEU A 156 3.95 -14.00 1.11
C LEU A 156 5.07 -13.12 0.52
N MET A 157 6.17 -12.96 1.23
CA MET A 157 7.33 -12.19 0.76
C MET A 157 7.90 -12.76 -0.55
N ARG A 158 8.09 -14.08 -0.64
CA ARG A 158 8.60 -14.74 -1.86
C ARG A 158 7.62 -14.59 -3.03
N ALA A 159 6.33 -14.73 -2.78
CA ALA A 159 5.30 -14.53 -3.80
C ALA A 159 5.26 -13.09 -4.29
N SER A 160 5.40 -12.12 -3.39
CA SER A 160 5.50 -10.70 -3.72
C SER A 160 6.70 -10.42 -4.64
N ILE A 161 7.91 -10.93 -4.32
CA ILE A 161 9.09 -10.84 -5.19
C ILE A 161 8.82 -11.47 -6.56
N ALA A 162 8.27 -12.68 -6.60
CA ALA A 162 7.99 -13.40 -7.84
C ALA A 162 7.03 -12.61 -8.74
N THR A 163 6.01 -11.99 -8.16
CA THR A 163 5.06 -11.14 -8.88
C THR A 163 5.76 -9.94 -9.53
N SER A 164 6.71 -9.32 -8.84
CA SER A 164 7.40 -8.13 -9.32
C SER A 164 8.17 -8.37 -10.62
N ALA A 165 8.60 -9.61 -10.88
CA ALA A 165 9.30 -9.98 -12.12
C ALA A 165 8.44 -9.77 -13.39
N ARG A 166 7.12 -9.73 -13.26
CA ARG A 166 6.18 -9.44 -14.35
C ARG A 166 6.15 -7.96 -14.72
N PHE A 167 6.58 -7.08 -13.85
CA PHE A 167 6.49 -5.61 -13.98
C PHE A 167 7.88 -4.98 -14.17
N THR A 168 8.63 -5.50 -15.13
CA THR A 168 10.00 -5.04 -15.46
C THR A 168 10.03 -4.21 -16.74
N GLY A 169 11.00 -3.31 -16.84
CA GLY A 169 11.24 -2.56 -18.07
C GLY A 169 11.56 -3.45 -19.26
N ALA A 170 12.22 -4.59 -19.04
CA ALA A 170 12.53 -5.55 -20.10
C ALA A 170 11.25 -6.17 -20.69
N ARG A 171 10.29 -6.58 -19.86
CA ARG A 171 8.99 -7.06 -20.32
C ARG A 171 8.24 -5.96 -21.08
N MET A 172 8.18 -4.76 -20.51
CA MET A 172 7.50 -3.62 -21.13
C MET A 172 8.03 -3.36 -22.54
N ILE A 173 9.35 -3.29 -22.71
CA ILE A 173 9.98 -3.09 -24.02
C ILE A 173 9.63 -4.23 -24.98
N SER A 174 9.67 -5.49 -24.50
CA SER A 174 9.30 -6.65 -25.32
C SER A 174 7.85 -6.57 -25.80
N ASP A 175 6.93 -6.15 -24.95
CA ASP A 175 5.52 -6.02 -25.30
C ASP A 175 5.29 -4.87 -26.29
N TYR A 176 5.99 -3.74 -26.13
CA TYR A 176 5.96 -2.63 -27.10
C TYR A 176 6.53 -3.05 -28.46
N LEU A 177 7.62 -3.79 -28.53
CA LEU A 177 8.16 -4.27 -29.79
C LEU A 177 7.14 -5.17 -30.51
N ARG A 178 6.52 -6.14 -29.82
CA ARG A 178 5.45 -6.96 -30.40
C ARG A 178 4.28 -6.14 -30.90
N PHE A 179 3.91 -5.11 -30.15
CA PHE A 179 2.82 -4.21 -30.55
C PHE A 179 3.18 -3.45 -31.84
N TYR A 180 4.40 -2.90 -31.95
CA TYR A 180 4.84 -2.21 -33.17
C TYR A 180 4.96 -3.15 -34.36
N ASP A 181 5.51 -4.35 -34.19
CA ASP A 181 5.59 -5.36 -35.26
C ASP A 181 4.21 -5.80 -35.79
N SER A 182 3.15 -5.63 -35.01
CA SER A 182 1.79 -5.96 -35.44
C SER A 182 1.18 -4.97 -36.47
N PHE A 183 1.87 -3.86 -36.76
CA PHE A 183 1.45 -2.86 -37.74
C PHE A 183 2.22 -2.99 -39.08
N GLU A 184 3.17 -3.92 -39.20
CA GLU A 184 3.86 -4.25 -40.45
C GLU A 184 3.12 -5.40 -41.19
#